data_75cf2e1b3aa5e8d6ffb7ddccaf7259bd
#
_entry.id   75cf2e1b3aa5e8d6ffb7ddccaf7259bd
#
_cell.length_a   1.000
_cell.length_b   1.000
_cell.length_c   1.000
_cell.angle_alpha   90.00
_cell.angle_beta   90.00
_cell.angle_gamma   90.00
#
_symmetry.space_group_name_H-M   'P 1'
#
loop_
_entity.id
_entity.type
_entity.pdbx_description
1 polymer ?
#
loop_
_entity_poly.entity_id
_entity_poly.type
_entity_poly.pdbx_seq_one_letter_code
_entity_poly.pdbx_strand_id
1 'polypeptide(L)'
;RMKFKGKKIFLGIVIISQMFAPVVLLVGIYKIMSTFGMTDSLVGLVFINAAFNQAFAIWLLRGTFISISPEMEQAATVDGCGKVSALIRILLPVAAPGIVTALIFVFINAWNEYTVALTLISTDVFKPLTVGITIFNGYNMVEWQYLFASSLFATVPVIILFILIEKHLVGGLTSGGVK
;
A
#
# COMPACT_ATOMS: atom_id res chain seq x y z
N ARG A 1 -18.73 -2.16 -6.26
CA ARG A 1 -20.17 -2.37 -6.22
C ARG A 1 -20.87 -1.94 -7.51
N MET A 2 -20.50 -0.82 -8.09
CA MET A 2 -21.10 -0.34 -9.32
C MET A 2 -20.99 -1.37 -10.45
N LYS A 3 -22.07 -1.54 -11.21
CA LYS A 3 -22.08 -2.37 -12.41
C LYS A 3 -21.68 -1.51 -13.61
N PHE A 4 -20.54 -1.80 -14.22
CA PHE A 4 -20.12 -1.17 -15.48
C PHE A 4 -19.56 -2.23 -16.44
N LYS A 5 -19.67 -1.94 -17.75
CA LYS A 5 -19.11 -2.80 -18.79
C LYS A 5 -17.56 -2.79 -18.66
N GLY A 6 -16.93 -3.98 -18.65
CA GLY A 6 -15.47 -4.07 -18.51
C GLY A 6 -14.93 -4.31 -17.09
N LYS A 7 -15.77 -4.36 -16.05
CA LYS A 7 -15.35 -4.62 -14.66
C LYS A 7 -14.47 -5.85 -14.51
N LYS A 8 -14.83 -6.95 -15.19
CA LYS A 8 -14.06 -8.21 -15.12
C LYS A 8 -12.68 -8.06 -15.77
N ILE A 9 -12.61 -7.36 -16.91
CA ILE A 9 -11.35 -7.09 -17.63
C ILE A 9 -10.44 -6.21 -16.77
N PHE A 10 -10.96 -5.13 -16.21
CA PHE A 10 -10.22 -4.24 -15.31
C PHE A 10 -9.62 -5.01 -14.12
N LEU A 11 -10.44 -5.82 -13.44
CA LEU A 11 -9.96 -6.64 -12.32
C LEU A 11 -8.93 -7.68 -12.78
N GLY A 12 -9.10 -8.25 -13.97
CA GLY A 12 -8.11 -9.16 -14.57
C GLY A 12 -6.75 -8.48 -14.77
N ILE A 13 -6.74 -7.28 -15.35
CA ILE A 13 -5.51 -6.49 -15.54
C ILE A 13 -4.84 -6.19 -14.19
N VAL A 14 -5.61 -5.79 -13.18
CA VAL A 14 -5.13 -5.53 -11.83
C VAL A 14 -4.47 -6.77 -11.23
N ILE A 15 -5.06 -7.94 -11.39
CA ILE A 15 -4.47 -9.19 -10.87
C ILE A 15 -3.22 -9.57 -11.66
N ILE A 16 -3.26 -9.48 -12.99
CA ILE A 16 -2.11 -9.79 -13.86
C ILE A 16 -0.92 -8.89 -13.53
N SER A 17 -1.14 -7.61 -13.22
CA SER A 17 -0.05 -6.69 -12.87
C SER A 17 0.73 -7.13 -11.61
N GLN A 18 0.11 -7.88 -10.70
CA GLN A 18 0.76 -8.43 -9.50
C GLN A 18 1.63 -9.67 -9.79
N MET A 19 1.52 -10.27 -10.97
CA MET A 19 2.31 -11.45 -11.33
C MET A 19 3.73 -11.07 -11.77
N PHE A 20 3.97 -9.80 -12.06
CA PHE A 20 5.30 -9.32 -12.43
C PHE A 20 6.10 -8.97 -11.19
N ALA A 21 7.25 -9.62 -11.01
CA ALA A 21 8.17 -9.25 -9.94
C ALA A 21 8.72 -7.83 -10.20
N PRO A 22 8.71 -6.93 -9.20
CA PRO A 22 9.21 -5.56 -9.36
C PRO A 22 10.64 -5.50 -9.93
N VAL A 23 11.50 -6.42 -9.51
CA VAL A 23 12.91 -6.50 -9.94
C VAL A 23 13.04 -6.66 -11.46
N VAL A 24 12.16 -7.43 -12.10
CA VAL A 24 12.18 -7.63 -13.57
C VAL A 24 11.84 -6.34 -14.31
N LEU A 25 11.02 -5.50 -13.69
CA LEU A 25 10.56 -4.25 -14.30
C LEU A 25 11.50 -3.06 -14.04
N LEU A 26 12.51 -3.21 -13.16
CA LEU A 26 13.37 -2.10 -12.71
C LEU A 26 14.01 -1.32 -13.85
N VAL A 27 14.57 -2.02 -14.85
CA VAL A 27 15.26 -1.36 -15.97
C VAL A 27 14.27 -0.49 -16.78
N GLY A 28 13.08 -1.03 -17.05
CA GLY A 28 12.03 -0.29 -17.76
C GLY A 28 11.52 0.90 -16.95
N ILE A 29 11.30 0.72 -15.64
CA ILE A 29 10.85 1.76 -14.72
C ILE A 29 11.90 2.87 -14.62
N TYR A 30 13.17 2.54 -14.46
CA TYR A 30 14.24 3.52 -14.41
C TYR A 30 14.28 4.35 -15.69
N LYS A 31 14.18 3.72 -16.87
CA LYS A 31 14.15 4.42 -18.16
C LYS A 31 12.95 5.37 -18.26
N ILE A 32 11.77 4.93 -17.85
CA ILE A 32 10.56 5.76 -17.81
C ILE A 32 10.76 6.96 -16.89
N MET A 33 11.22 6.74 -15.65
CA MET A 33 11.45 7.80 -14.68
C MET A 33 12.54 8.78 -15.16
N SER A 34 13.58 8.30 -15.80
CA SER A 34 14.62 9.14 -16.40
C SER A 34 14.06 10.03 -17.52
N THR A 35 13.19 9.49 -18.37
CA THR A 35 12.54 10.26 -19.45
C THR A 35 11.66 11.39 -18.90
N PHE A 36 11.01 11.18 -17.76
CA PHE A 36 10.20 12.20 -17.09
C PHE A 36 10.97 13.10 -16.11
N GLY A 37 12.30 12.93 -15.99
CA GLY A 37 13.11 13.69 -15.04
C GLY A 37 12.75 13.41 -13.56
N MET A 38 12.22 12.20 -13.27
CA MET A 38 11.78 11.77 -11.94
C MET A 38 12.74 10.79 -11.27
N THR A 39 13.94 10.58 -11.84
CA THR A 39 15.04 9.90 -11.15
C THR A 39 15.56 10.79 -10.02
N ASP A 40 16.11 10.17 -8.99
CA ASP A 40 16.63 10.83 -7.79
C ASP A 40 15.62 11.77 -7.12
N SER A 41 14.34 11.36 -7.11
CA SER A 41 13.22 12.13 -6.64
C SER A 41 12.30 11.29 -5.74
N LEU A 42 11.97 11.83 -4.56
CA LEU A 42 10.98 11.21 -3.67
C LEU A 42 9.59 11.12 -4.34
N VAL A 43 9.25 12.09 -5.18
CA VAL A 43 7.99 12.06 -5.93
C VAL A 43 7.96 10.88 -6.90
N GLY A 44 9.05 10.63 -7.63
CA GLY A 44 9.20 9.47 -8.49
C GLY A 44 9.04 8.16 -7.72
N LEU A 45 9.68 8.07 -6.55
CA LEU A 45 9.58 6.89 -5.67
C LEU A 45 8.15 6.67 -5.17
N VAL A 46 7.43 7.73 -4.80
CA VAL A 46 6.01 7.66 -4.38
C VAL A 46 5.13 7.13 -5.51
N PHE A 47 5.30 7.61 -6.74
CA PHE A 47 4.53 7.13 -7.90
C PHE A 47 4.75 5.64 -8.17
N ILE A 48 5.99 5.17 -8.10
CA ILE A 48 6.30 3.76 -8.32
C ILE A 48 5.71 2.89 -7.21
N ASN A 49 5.89 3.29 -5.94
CA ASN A 49 5.30 2.58 -4.80
C ASN A 49 3.78 2.54 -4.89
N ALA A 50 3.13 3.64 -5.28
CA ALA A 50 1.69 3.68 -5.51
C ALA A 50 1.27 2.71 -6.63
N ALA A 51 2.01 2.67 -7.74
CA ALA A 51 1.73 1.77 -8.86
C ALA A 51 1.83 0.29 -8.46
N PHE A 52 2.82 -0.10 -7.69
CA PHE A 52 2.96 -1.49 -7.24
C PHE A 52 1.93 -1.89 -6.18
N ASN A 53 1.60 -0.99 -5.25
CA ASN A 53 0.69 -1.30 -4.16
C ASN A 53 -0.80 -1.15 -4.52
N GLN A 54 -1.14 -0.41 -5.61
CA GLN A 54 -2.54 -0.14 -5.96
C GLN A 54 -3.35 -1.40 -6.22
N ALA A 55 -2.78 -2.41 -6.85
CA ALA A 55 -3.50 -3.62 -7.22
C ALA A 55 -3.91 -4.43 -5.97
N PHE A 56 -3.00 -4.56 -5.01
CA PHE A 56 -3.28 -5.18 -3.72
C PHE A 56 -4.32 -4.39 -2.94
N ALA A 57 -4.18 -3.05 -2.87
CA ALA A 57 -5.16 -2.18 -2.22
C ALA A 57 -6.56 -2.31 -2.84
N ILE A 58 -6.66 -2.32 -4.18
CA ILE A 58 -7.93 -2.49 -4.89
C ILE A 58 -8.55 -3.85 -4.55
N TRP A 59 -7.76 -4.92 -4.53
CA TRP A 59 -8.26 -6.26 -4.22
C TRP A 59 -8.80 -6.34 -2.79
N LEU A 60 -8.06 -5.83 -1.81
CA LEU A 60 -8.43 -5.84 -0.40
C LEU A 60 -9.68 -4.97 -0.14
N LEU A 61 -9.67 -3.73 -0.64
CA LEU A 61 -10.80 -2.81 -0.51
C LEU A 61 -12.06 -3.34 -1.21
N ARG A 62 -11.90 -3.99 -2.36
CA ARG A 62 -13.02 -4.64 -3.04
C ARG A 62 -13.67 -5.69 -2.15
N GLY A 63 -12.87 -6.53 -1.47
CA GLY A 63 -13.37 -7.51 -0.50
C GLY A 63 -14.20 -6.84 0.61
N THR A 64 -13.63 -5.82 1.23
CA THR A 64 -14.28 -5.04 2.28
C THR A 64 -15.61 -4.43 1.81
N PHE A 65 -15.64 -3.78 0.64
CA PHE A 65 -16.89 -3.17 0.16
C PHE A 65 -17.93 -4.21 -0.27
N ILE A 66 -17.55 -5.40 -0.68
CA ILE A 66 -18.50 -6.47 -1.02
C ILE A 66 -19.13 -7.09 0.23
N SER A 67 -18.40 -7.19 1.33
CA SER A 67 -18.92 -7.74 2.58
C SER A 67 -20.00 -6.89 3.27
N ILE A 68 -20.07 -5.59 2.95
CA ILE A 68 -21.12 -4.71 3.48
C ILE A 68 -22.48 -5.11 2.85
N SER A 69 -23.53 -5.25 3.67
CA SER A 69 -24.86 -5.60 3.20
C SER A 69 -25.40 -4.60 2.14
N PRO A 70 -25.98 -5.09 1.02
CA PRO A 70 -26.63 -4.22 0.05
C PRO A 70 -27.84 -3.42 0.62
N GLU A 71 -28.44 -3.91 1.67
CA GLU A 71 -29.59 -3.28 2.33
C GLU A 71 -29.26 -1.91 2.91
N MET A 72 -28.02 -1.74 3.39
CA MET A 72 -27.55 -0.42 3.87
C MET A 72 -27.53 0.64 2.75
N GLU A 73 -27.18 0.23 1.54
CA GLU A 73 -27.16 1.11 0.35
C GLU A 73 -28.60 1.44 -0.10
N GLN A 74 -29.50 0.45 -0.01
CA GLN A 74 -30.93 0.63 -0.30
C GLN A 74 -31.59 1.56 0.71
N ALA A 75 -31.37 1.37 2.00
CA ALA A 75 -31.87 2.25 3.05
C ALA A 75 -31.43 3.70 2.84
N ALA A 76 -30.12 3.92 2.55
CA ALA A 76 -29.61 5.23 2.21
C ALA A 76 -30.32 5.88 1.01
N THR A 77 -30.70 5.08 0.03
CA THR A 77 -31.43 5.56 -1.15
C THR A 77 -32.86 5.95 -0.81
N VAL A 78 -33.52 5.20 0.09
CA VAL A 78 -34.87 5.53 0.61
C VAL A 78 -34.83 6.82 1.41
N ASP A 79 -33.76 7.05 2.18
CA ASP A 79 -33.54 8.29 2.92
C ASP A 79 -33.13 9.48 2.02
N GLY A 80 -33.22 9.33 0.69
CA GLY A 80 -32.94 10.40 -0.28
C GLY A 80 -31.46 10.63 -0.56
N CYS A 81 -30.55 9.78 -0.09
CA CYS A 81 -29.13 9.91 -0.39
C CYS A 81 -28.83 9.54 -1.84
N GLY A 82 -28.14 10.44 -2.55
CA GLY A 82 -27.52 10.11 -3.84
C GLY A 82 -26.34 9.13 -3.64
N LYS A 83 -25.93 8.42 -4.70
CA LYS A 83 -24.87 7.39 -4.67
C LYS A 83 -23.56 7.85 -4.03
N VAL A 84 -23.10 9.07 -4.30
CA VAL A 84 -21.87 9.65 -3.73
C VAL A 84 -22.08 9.95 -2.24
N SER A 85 -23.24 10.49 -1.86
CA SER A 85 -23.57 10.77 -0.47
C SER A 85 -23.66 9.50 0.36
N ALA A 86 -24.28 8.45 -0.16
CA ALA A 86 -24.32 7.13 0.46
C ALA A 86 -22.92 6.52 0.62
N LEU A 87 -22.05 6.66 -0.39
CA LEU A 87 -20.66 6.22 -0.30
C LEU A 87 -19.92 6.92 0.84
N ILE A 88 -19.97 8.26 0.89
CA ILE A 88 -19.16 9.03 1.83
C ILE A 88 -19.71 8.93 3.25
N ARG A 89 -21.04 9.04 3.43
CA ARG A 89 -21.66 9.13 4.75
C ARG A 89 -21.95 7.79 5.42
N ILE A 90 -22.09 6.72 4.62
CA ILE A 90 -22.51 5.42 5.14
C ILE A 90 -21.46 4.35 4.83
N LEU A 91 -21.13 4.15 3.56
CA LEU A 91 -20.28 3.03 3.18
C LEU A 91 -18.81 3.20 3.62
N LEU A 92 -18.23 4.39 3.51
CA LEU A 92 -16.86 4.65 3.95
C LEU A 92 -16.67 4.49 5.45
N PRO A 93 -17.53 5.06 6.33
CA PRO A 93 -17.45 4.81 7.78
C PRO A 93 -17.56 3.33 8.15
N VAL A 94 -18.48 2.60 7.53
CA VAL A 94 -18.63 1.15 7.76
C VAL A 94 -17.45 0.36 7.24
N ALA A 95 -16.86 0.78 6.10
CA ALA A 95 -15.67 0.17 5.53
C ALA A 95 -14.38 0.56 6.26
N ALA A 96 -14.41 1.52 7.19
CA ALA A 96 -13.22 2.08 7.83
C ALA A 96 -12.24 1.02 8.37
N PRO A 97 -12.66 -0.06 9.06
CA PRO A 97 -11.72 -1.09 9.52
C PRO A 97 -10.94 -1.75 8.36
N GLY A 98 -11.63 -2.06 7.25
CA GLY A 98 -10.98 -2.64 6.08
C GLY A 98 -10.10 -1.64 5.33
N ILE A 99 -10.47 -0.35 5.32
CA ILE A 99 -9.63 0.71 4.74
C ILE A 99 -8.36 0.87 5.57
N VAL A 100 -8.47 0.91 6.89
CA VAL A 100 -7.31 0.97 7.79
C VAL A 100 -6.40 -0.23 7.56
N THR A 101 -6.95 -1.44 7.47
CA THR A 101 -6.18 -2.65 7.14
C THR A 101 -5.42 -2.49 5.81
N ALA A 102 -6.08 -1.99 4.76
CA ALA A 102 -5.44 -1.75 3.46
C ALA A 102 -4.29 -0.75 3.56
N LEU A 103 -4.50 0.36 4.28
CA LEU A 103 -3.47 1.40 4.48
C LEU A 103 -2.23 0.84 5.17
N ILE A 104 -2.40 -0.05 6.15
CA ILE A 104 -1.29 -0.66 6.88
C ILE A 104 -0.46 -1.53 5.96
N PHE A 105 -1.11 -2.44 5.24
CA PHE A 105 -0.38 -3.32 4.33
C PHE A 105 0.37 -2.54 3.26
N VAL A 106 -0.25 -1.50 2.69
CA VAL A 106 0.40 -0.60 1.73
C VAL A 106 1.58 0.13 2.38
N PHE A 107 1.40 0.62 3.62
CA PHE A 107 2.49 1.26 4.36
C PHE A 107 3.65 0.29 4.62
N ILE A 108 3.36 -0.92 5.13
CA ILE A 108 4.41 -1.92 5.42
C ILE A 108 5.18 -2.28 4.14
N ASN A 109 4.47 -2.49 3.03
CA ASN A 109 5.11 -2.80 1.74
C ASN A 109 5.99 -1.65 1.25
N ALA A 110 5.48 -0.41 1.31
CA ALA A 110 6.23 0.77 0.89
C ALA A 110 7.40 1.08 1.85
N TRP A 111 7.23 0.86 3.16
CA TRP A 111 8.27 1.05 4.17
C TRP A 111 9.43 0.06 3.99
N ASN A 112 9.12 -1.19 3.66
CA ASN A 112 10.12 -2.24 3.46
C ASN A 112 10.69 -2.24 2.03
N GLU A 113 10.22 -1.34 1.16
CA GLU A 113 10.71 -1.27 -0.20
C GLU A 113 12.18 -0.80 -0.19
N TYR A 114 13.02 -1.58 -0.80
CA TYR A 114 14.47 -1.36 -0.86
C TYR A 114 14.99 -1.27 -2.30
N THR A 115 14.51 -2.15 -3.16
CA THR A 115 15.13 -2.42 -4.45
C THR A 115 14.92 -1.29 -5.45
N VAL A 116 13.69 -0.76 -5.50
CA VAL A 116 13.35 0.39 -6.35
C VAL A 116 14.03 1.65 -5.82
N ALA A 117 14.00 1.85 -4.50
CA ALA A 117 14.63 2.99 -3.87
C ALA A 117 16.14 3.01 -4.11
N LEU A 118 16.82 1.86 -3.96
CA LEU A 118 18.24 1.72 -4.25
C LEU A 118 18.59 2.04 -5.69
N THR A 119 17.69 1.67 -6.62
CA THR A 119 17.91 1.87 -8.07
C THR A 119 17.62 3.30 -8.51
N LEU A 120 16.60 3.93 -7.91
CA LEU A 120 16.08 5.22 -8.35
C LEU A 120 16.77 6.41 -7.67
N ILE A 121 17.14 6.26 -6.38
CA ILE A 121 17.66 7.33 -5.54
C ILE A 121 19.16 7.23 -5.42
N SER A 122 19.85 8.26 -5.88
CA SER A 122 21.33 8.37 -5.84
C SER A 122 21.80 9.29 -4.72
N THR A 123 21.08 10.40 -4.48
CA THR A 123 21.44 11.40 -3.48
C THR A 123 21.12 10.91 -2.06
N ASP A 124 22.10 10.91 -1.16
CA ASP A 124 21.98 10.36 0.19
C ASP A 124 20.84 10.96 1.01
N VAL A 125 20.56 12.26 0.85
CA VAL A 125 19.48 12.96 1.56
C VAL A 125 18.08 12.43 1.22
N PHE A 126 17.91 11.86 0.03
CA PHE A 126 16.62 11.33 -0.42
C PHE A 126 16.48 9.81 -0.23
N LYS A 127 17.54 9.13 0.22
CA LYS A 127 17.50 7.68 0.47
C LYS A 127 16.52 7.35 1.59
N PRO A 128 15.53 6.47 1.36
CA PRO A 128 14.73 5.92 2.44
C PRO A 128 15.60 5.19 3.47
N LEU A 129 15.10 5.05 4.67
CA LEU A 129 15.85 4.45 5.78
C LEU A 129 16.35 3.02 5.44
N THR A 130 15.57 2.23 4.71
CA THR A 130 15.94 0.89 4.26
C THR A 130 17.21 0.87 3.38
N VAL A 131 17.39 1.90 2.54
CA VAL A 131 18.59 2.08 1.73
C VAL A 131 19.69 2.75 2.55
N GLY A 132 19.34 3.76 3.37
CA GLY A 132 20.30 4.48 4.19
C GLY A 132 21.07 3.60 5.18
N ILE A 133 20.42 2.59 5.73
CA ILE A 133 21.06 1.62 6.67
C ILE A 133 22.25 0.90 6.00
N THR A 134 22.20 0.68 4.70
CA THR A 134 23.26 -0.05 4.00
C THR A 134 24.61 0.68 3.94
N ILE A 135 24.65 1.97 4.29
CA ILE A 135 25.90 2.73 4.39
C ILE A 135 26.85 2.14 5.43
N PHE A 136 26.29 1.51 6.47
CA PHE A 136 27.07 0.83 7.52
C PHE A 136 27.61 -0.54 7.10
N ASN A 137 27.24 -1.01 5.90
CA ASN A 137 27.79 -2.21 5.29
C ASN A 137 28.92 -1.82 4.34
N GLY A 138 30.02 -1.34 4.91
CA GLY A 138 31.18 -0.89 4.13
C GLY A 138 31.88 -2.02 3.39
N TYR A 139 32.64 -1.67 2.33
CA TYR A 139 33.31 -2.63 1.45
C TYR A 139 34.31 -3.53 2.19
N ASN A 140 35.02 -2.99 3.20
CA ASN A 140 36.07 -3.70 3.92
C ASN A 140 35.67 -4.09 5.37
N MET A 141 34.65 -3.47 5.93
CA MET A 141 34.25 -3.69 7.31
C MET A 141 32.76 -3.35 7.48
N VAL A 142 32.04 -4.20 8.21
CA VAL A 142 30.66 -3.96 8.59
C VAL A 142 30.62 -3.31 9.96
N GLU A 143 30.02 -2.15 10.05
CA GLU A 143 29.83 -1.43 11.32
C GLU A 143 28.57 -1.93 12.04
N TRP A 144 28.68 -3.12 12.62
CA TRP A 144 27.55 -3.85 13.22
C TRP A 144 26.78 -3.03 14.25
N GLN A 145 27.45 -2.23 15.09
CA GLN A 145 26.82 -1.41 16.11
C GLN A 145 25.85 -0.38 15.52
N TYR A 146 26.25 0.29 14.43
CA TYR A 146 25.38 1.28 13.77
C TYR A 146 24.30 0.62 12.92
N LEU A 147 24.63 -0.51 12.28
CA LEU A 147 23.68 -1.28 11.50
C LEU A 147 22.54 -1.82 12.38
N PHE A 148 22.85 -2.38 13.54
CA PHE A 148 21.84 -2.83 14.50
C PHE A 148 21.03 -1.67 15.09
N ALA A 149 21.68 -0.57 15.49
CA ALA A 149 21.00 0.59 16.04
C ALA A 149 20.02 1.19 15.02
N SER A 150 20.45 1.41 13.77
CA SER A 150 19.59 1.95 12.71
C SER A 150 18.45 1.00 12.32
N SER A 151 18.68 -0.32 12.35
CA SER A 151 17.64 -1.33 12.12
C SER A 151 16.58 -1.32 13.22
N LEU A 152 16.96 -1.12 14.49
CA LEU A 152 16.00 -0.92 15.57
C LEU A 152 15.13 0.33 15.32
N PHE A 153 15.73 1.46 14.95
CA PHE A 153 14.97 2.66 14.59
C PHE A 153 14.04 2.42 13.42
N ALA A 154 14.45 1.66 12.41
CA ALA A 154 13.60 1.32 11.28
C ALA A 154 12.39 0.46 11.66
N THR A 155 12.50 -0.33 12.72
CA THR A 155 11.42 -1.21 13.18
C THR A 155 10.36 -0.46 14.00
N VAL A 156 10.73 0.60 14.71
CA VAL A 156 9.84 1.36 15.61
C VAL A 156 8.55 1.84 14.95
N PRO A 157 8.55 2.51 13.77
CA PRO A 157 7.32 2.97 13.14
C PRO A 157 6.35 1.85 12.80
N VAL A 158 6.86 0.68 12.40
CA VAL A 158 6.04 -0.49 12.06
C VAL A 158 5.40 -1.06 13.32
N ILE A 159 6.14 -1.15 14.43
CA ILE A 159 5.61 -1.61 15.72
C ILE A 159 4.52 -0.65 16.22
N ILE A 160 4.77 0.66 16.18
CA ILE A 160 3.80 1.66 16.61
C ILE A 160 2.50 1.53 15.80
N LEU A 161 2.60 1.43 14.48
CA LEU A 161 1.44 1.23 13.62
C LEU A 161 0.71 -0.06 13.95
N PHE A 162 1.42 -1.16 14.16
CA PHE A 162 0.82 -2.45 14.52
C PHE A 162 0.01 -2.34 15.82
N ILE A 163 0.58 -1.77 16.88
CA ILE A 163 -0.10 -1.59 18.18
C ILE A 163 -1.36 -0.73 18.05
N LEU A 164 -1.29 0.35 17.25
CA LEU A 164 -2.44 1.24 17.06
C LEU A 164 -3.60 0.56 16.34
N ILE A 165 -3.34 -0.49 15.57
CA ILE A 165 -4.26 -1.04 14.59
C ILE A 165 -4.71 -2.45 14.94
N GLU A 166 -4.01 -3.18 15.84
CA GLU A 166 -4.39 -4.55 16.22
C GLU A 166 -5.86 -4.67 16.62
N LYS A 167 -6.38 -3.67 17.37
CA LYS A 167 -7.79 -3.59 17.77
C LYS A 167 -8.78 -3.54 16.59
N HIS A 168 -8.35 -3.01 15.42
CA HIS A 168 -9.19 -2.94 14.23
C HIS A 168 -9.08 -4.21 13.37
N LEU A 169 -7.94 -4.93 13.45
CA LEU A 169 -7.73 -6.20 12.76
C LEU A 169 -8.57 -7.32 13.37
N VAL A 170 -8.60 -7.41 14.69
CA VAL A 170 -9.35 -8.46 15.41
C VAL A 170 -10.84 -8.36 15.13
N GLY A 171 -11.41 -7.15 15.10
CA GLY A 171 -12.84 -6.93 14.78
C GLY A 171 -13.24 -7.32 13.35
N GLY A 172 -12.31 -7.22 12.37
CA GLY A 172 -12.59 -7.57 10.97
C GLY A 172 -12.49 -9.06 10.67
N LEU A 173 -11.63 -9.80 11.38
CA LEU A 173 -11.43 -11.24 11.16
C LEU A 173 -12.52 -12.08 11.87
N THR A 174 -13.03 -11.63 12.99
CA THR A 174 -14.08 -12.35 13.76
C THR A 174 -15.46 -12.22 13.14
N SER A 175 -15.76 -11.17 12.39
CA SER A 175 -17.06 -11.00 11.71
C SER A 175 -17.25 -11.90 10.48
N GLY A 176 -16.17 -12.51 9.95
CA GLY A 176 -16.21 -13.44 8.81
C GLY A 176 -16.19 -14.93 9.16
N GLY A 177 -16.00 -15.29 10.41
CA GLY A 177 -15.73 -16.67 10.84
C GLY A 177 -16.89 -17.43 11.50
N VAL A 178 -18.07 -16.83 11.64
CA VAL A 178 -19.24 -17.52 12.21
C VAL A 178 -20.35 -17.59 11.15
N LYS A 179 -20.40 -18.69 10.46
CA LYS A 179 -21.57 -19.25 9.81
C LYS A 179 -21.70 -20.70 10.24
#